data_7ee65a55f579e34ed7ead5ee93a8a19f
#
_entry.id   7ee65a55f579e34ed7ead5ee93a8a19f
#
_cell.length_a   1.000
_cell.length_b   1.000
_cell.length_c   1.000
_cell.angle_alpha   90.00
_cell.angle_beta   90.00
_cell.angle_gamma   90.00
#
_symmetry.space_group_name_H-M   'P 1'
#
loop_
_entity.id
_entity.type
_entity.pdbx_description
1 polymer ?
#
loop_
_entity_poly.entity_id
_entity_poly.type
_entity_poly.pdbx_seq_one_letter_code
_entity_poly.pdbx_strand_id
1 'polypeptide(L)'
;MVKKGSSISKLKGLKEYVALAVVNAGKYKSTNMSIIKNLVDQDTPGVYVSLNLPYNTIKKNFSAKKIDTSKIIFIDAITKTAGGKIEKKKDCLFIGSPKNLSDISVSMDQAIMEIPTKDKFLFFDSLSTLLLYNDVKVVAKFVHFLSGKMRVWKVKGIIISLRRKEDKDLIEELETFCDVKLDL
;
A
#
# COMPACT_ATOMS: atom_id res chain seq x y z
N MET A 1 -12.83 30.28 8.72
CA MET A 1 -12.12 29.12 9.29
C MET A 1 -12.72 27.84 8.67
N VAL A 2 -12.08 27.32 7.63
CA VAL A 2 -12.49 26.05 7.00
C VAL A 2 -12.00 24.92 7.93
N LYS A 3 -12.91 24.18 8.55
CA LYS A 3 -12.59 22.95 9.26
C LYS A 3 -11.94 21.99 8.26
N LYS A 4 -10.64 21.77 8.38
CA LYS A 4 -9.94 20.65 7.73
C LYS A 4 -10.50 19.35 8.32
N GLY A 5 -11.59 18.85 7.75
CA GLY A 5 -11.99 17.45 7.94
C GLY A 5 -10.79 16.57 7.52
N SER A 6 -10.45 15.57 8.32
CA SER A 6 -9.32 14.69 7.98
C SER A 6 -9.55 14.14 6.57
N SER A 7 -8.52 14.20 5.72
CA SER A 7 -8.57 13.79 4.32
C SER A 7 -9.09 12.34 4.16
N ILE A 8 -8.89 11.49 5.17
CA ILE A 8 -9.40 10.09 5.23
C ILE A 8 -10.93 10.02 5.22
N SER A 9 -11.64 11.06 5.69
CA SER A 9 -13.11 11.08 5.64
C SER A 9 -13.68 11.02 4.23
N LYS A 10 -12.89 11.38 3.21
CA LYS A 10 -13.26 11.25 1.79
C LYS A 10 -13.48 9.80 1.35
N LEU A 11 -12.90 8.83 2.05
CA LEU A 11 -13.05 7.40 1.75
C LEU A 11 -14.29 6.78 2.41
N LYS A 12 -14.93 7.52 3.32
CA LYS A 12 -16.07 6.99 4.09
C LYS A 12 -17.26 6.71 3.17
N GLY A 13 -17.78 5.49 3.23
CA GLY A 13 -18.91 5.04 2.43
C GLY A 13 -18.56 4.54 1.02
N LEU A 14 -17.31 4.67 0.57
CA LEU A 14 -16.88 4.11 -0.71
C LEU A 14 -16.61 2.60 -0.54
N LYS A 15 -17.19 1.80 -1.43
CA LYS A 15 -17.02 0.34 -1.44
C LYS A 15 -15.70 -0.07 -2.12
N GLU A 16 -15.35 0.61 -3.21
CA GLU A 16 -14.14 0.41 -4.00
C GLU A 16 -13.59 1.78 -4.42
N TYR A 17 -12.28 1.91 -4.45
CA TYR A 17 -11.59 3.15 -4.85
C TYR A 17 -10.10 2.90 -5.07
N VAL A 18 -9.45 3.78 -5.80
CA VAL A 18 -8.00 3.92 -5.86
C VAL A 18 -7.63 5.27 -5.25
N ALA A 19 -7.00 5.25 -4.09
CA ALA A 19 -6.57 6.46 -3.38
C ALA A 19 -5.05 6.63 -3.44
N LEU A 20 -4.59 7.81 -3.85
CA LEU A 20 -3.20 8.24 -3.70
C LEU A 20 -3.08 9.05 -2.40
N ALA A 21 -2.41 8.50 -1.40
CA ALA A 21 -2.20 9.16 -0.11
C ALA A 21 -0.81 9.76 -0.02
N VAL A 22 -0.75 11.10 -0.06
CA VAL A 22 0.50 11.88 0.06
C VAL A 22 0.69 12.29 1.51
N VAL A 23 1.70 11.71 2.17
CA VAL A 23 1.89 11.76 3.62
C VAL A 23 3.17 12.51 3.97
N ASN A 24 3.11 13.37 4.99
CA ASN A 24 4.31 14.00 5.54
C ASN A 24 5.22 12.95 6.23
N ALA A 25 6.54 13.05 6.03
CA ALA A 25 7.51 12.08 6.55
C ALA A 25 7.37 11.85 8.07
N GLY A 26 7.18 12.89 8.87
CA GLY A 26 7.02 12.78 10.33
C GLY A 26 5.73 12.07 10.78
N LYS A 27 4.73 11.93 9.89
CA LYS A 27 3.45 11.26 10.17
C LYS A 27 3.32 9.92 9.46
N TYR A 28 4.28 9.55 8.63
CA TYR A 28 4.20 8.38 7.73
C TYR A 28 3.78 7.10 8.48
N LYS A 29 4.54 6.72 9.50
CA LYS A 29 4.27 5.48 10.27
C LYS A 29 2.91 5.52 10.96
N SER A 30 2.54 6.63 11.61
CA SER A 30 1.27 6.76 12.33
C SER A 30 0.08 6.78 11.37
N THR A 31 0.21 7.43 10.22
CA THR A 31 -0.84 7.49 9.20
C THR A 31 -1.10 6.13 8.58
N ASN A 32 -0.05 5.40 8.15
CA ASN A 32 -0.18 4.06 7.60
C ASN A 32 -0.88 3.12 8.58
N MET A 33 -0.46 3.13 9.86
CA MET A 33 -1.07 2.31 10.91
C MET A 33 -2.55 2.68 11.15
N SER A 34 -2.87 3.97 11.13
CA SER A 34 -4.25 4.44 11.34
C SER A 34 -5.17 3.99 10.21
N ILE A 35 -4.71 4.06 8.95
CA ILE A 35 -5.49 3.61 7.79
C ILE A 35 -5.72 2.10 7.86
N ILE A 36 -4.65 1.31 8.07
CA ILE A 36 -4.75 -0.15 8.16
C ILE A 36 -5.65 -0.57 9.32
N LYS A 37 -5.47 0.05 10.50
CA LYS A 37 -6.31 -0.25 11.65
C LYS A 37 -7.77 0.00 11.35
N ASN A 38 -8.10 1.12 10.72
CA ASN A 38 -9.48 1.44 10.37
C ASN A 38 -10.11 0.40 9.43
N LEU A 39 -9.36 -0.08 8.43
CA LEU A 39 -9.84 -1.12 7.49
C LEU A 39 -10.07 -2.45 8.20
N VAL A 40 -9.12 -2.88 9.03
CA VAL A 40 -9.18 -4.15 9.76
C VAL A 40 -10.28 -4.13 10.83
N ASP A 41 -10.45 -3.00 11.54
CA ASP A 41 -11.52 -2.83 12.55
C ASP A 41 -12.92 -2.84 11.90
N GLN A 42 -13.05 -2.54 10.60
CA GLN A 42 -14.27 -2.67 9.79
C GLN A 42 -14.44 -4.08 9.19
N ASP A 43 -13.70 -5.06 9.67
CA ASP A 43 -13.71 -6.44 9.19
C ASP A 43 -13.32 -6.59 7.72
N THR A 44 -12.56 -5.64 7.16
CA THR A 44 -12.07 -5.69 5.79
C THR A 44 -10.70 -6.37 5.75
N PRO A 45 -10.57 -7.60 5.23
CA PRO A 45 -9.28 -8.23 5.02
C PRO A 45 -8.56 -7.63 3.82
N GLY A 46 -7.25 -7.84 3.71
CA GLY A 46 -6.55 -7.29 2.57
C GLY A 46 -5.10 -7.70 2.42
N VAL A 47 -4.44 -7.05 1.48
CA VAL A 47 -3.03 -7.25 1.13
C VAL A 47 -2.23 -6.02 1.51
N TYR A 48 -1.12 -6.23 2.20
CA TYR A 48 -0.14 -5.19 2.52
C TYR A 48 1.16 -5.44 1.76
N VAL A 49 1.46 -4.59 0.78
CA VAL A 49 2.70 -4.65 0.00
C VAL A 49 3.75 -3.77 0.67
N SER A 50 4.82 -4.37 1.18
CA SER A 50 5.92 -3.66 1.81
C SER A 50 7.16 -3.60 0.93
N LEU A 51 7.58 -2.37 0.64
CA LEU A 51 8.84 -2.06 -0.03
C LEU A 51 9.87 -1.44 0.92
N ASN A 52 9.46 -1.13 2.17
CA ASN A 52 10.25 -0.37 3.13
C ASN A 52 10.76 -1.19 4.31
N LEU A 53 9.90 -2.04 4.86
CA LEU A 53 10.16 -2.74 6.11
C LEU A 53 9.99 -4.24 5.93
N PRO A 54 10.87 -5.07 6.55
CA PRO A 54 10.69 -6.50 6.61
C PRO A 54 9.38 -6.91 7.30
N TYR A 55 8.78 -8.01 6.84
CA TYR A 55 7.57 -8.60 7.38
C TYR A 55 7.54 -8.69 8.91
N ASN A 56 8.61 -9.22 9.54
CA ASN A 56 8.65 -9.35 10.99
C ASN A 56 8.57 -8.00 11.71
N THR A 57 9.19 -6.95 11.14
CA THR A 57 9.13 -5.58 11.68
C THR A 57 7.72 -5.01 11.60
N ILE A 58 7.04 -5.23 10.47
CA ILE A 58 5.65 -4.77 10.28
C ILE A 58 4.72 -5.49 11.25
N LYS A 59 4.81 -6.82 11.35
CA LYS A 59 4.01 -7.61 12.29
C LYS A 59 4.16 -7.12 13.73
N LYS A 60 5.41 -6.89 14.19
CA LYS A 60 5.69 -6.33 15.50
C LYS A 60 5.05 -4.95 15.70
N ASN A 61 5.17 -4.08 14.70
CA ASN A 61 4.59 -2.73 14.75
C ASN A 61 3.05 -2.78 14.80
N PHE A 62 2.42 -3.66 14.03
CA PHE A 62 0.97 -3.81 14.00
C PHE A 62 0.43 -4.41 15.29
N SER A 63 1.11 -5.43 15.83
CA SER A 63 0.77 -6.03 17.12
C SER A 63 0.82 -5.00 18.27
N ALA A 64 1.85 -4.15 18.30
CA ALA A 64 1.97 -3.06 19.29
C ALA A 64 0.81 -2.03 19.21
N LYS A 65 0.14 -1.95 18.07
CA LYS A 65 -1.04 -1.09 17.83
C LYS A 65 -2.38 -1.85 17.87
N LYS A 66 -2.35 -3.12 18.29
CA LYS A 66 -3.52 -4.00 18.36
C LYS A 66 -4.25 -4.11 17.01
N ILE A 67 -3.50 -4.16 15.90
CA ILE A 67 -4.04 -4.43 14.57
C ILE A 67 -4.06 -5.94 14.38
N ASP A 68 -5.23 -6.48 14.04
CA ASP A 68 -5.38 -7.92 13.78
C ASP A 68 -4.77 -8.30 12.45
N THR A 69 -3.56 -8.87 12.51
CA THR A 69 -2.81 -9.28 11.33
C THR A 69 -3.29 -10.60 10.71
N SER A 70 -4.22 -11.33 11.34
CA SER A 70 -4.79 -12.54 10.75
C SER A 70 -5.63 -12.26 9.50
N LYS A 71 -6.06 -11.01 9.32
CA LYS A 71 -6.82 -10.53 8.16
C LYS A 71 -5.95 -9.97 7.03
N ILE A 72 -4.61 -10.04 7.16
CA ILE A 72 -3.70 -9.41 6.23
C ILE A 72 -2.75 -10.45 5.62
N ILE A 73 -2.72 -10.50 4.28
CA ILE A 73 -1.66 -11.18 3.54
C ILE A 73 -0.58 -10.15 3.24
N PHE A 74 0.67 -10.47 3.57
CA PHE A 74 1.81 -9.60 3.35
C PHE A 74 2.56 -9.96 2.07
N ILE A 75 3.07 -8.95 1.38
CA ILE A 75 4.04 -9.09 0.31
C ILE A 75 5.28 -8.31 0.74
N ASP A 76 6.37 -9.03 0.99
CA ASP A 76 7.64 -8.46 1.48
C ASP A 76 8.66 -8.44 0.35
N ALA A 77 8.97 -7.26 -0.17
CA ALA A 77 9.95 -7.06 -1.24
C ALA A 77 11.31 -6.57 -0.70
N ILE A 78 11.52 -6.52 0.63
CA ILE A 78 12.73 -5.95 1.20
C ILE A 78 13.59 -6.97 1.97
N THR A 79 13.01 -7.98 2.59
CA THR A 79 13.79 -8.92 3.43
C THR A 79 14.90 -9.60 2.63
N LYS A 80 14.62 -10.10 1.43
CA LYS A 80 15.64 -10.70 0.55
C LYS A 80 16.71 -9.70 0.13
N THR A 81 16.30 -8.51 -0.27
CA THR A 81 17.21 -7.42 -0.69
C THR A 81 18.17 -7.02 0.44
N ALA A 82 17.68 -7.03 1.68
CA ALA A 82 18.49 -6.73 2.87
C ALA A 82 19.33 -7.91 3.38
N GLY A 83 19.37 -9.05 2.68
CA GLY A 83 20.12 -10.24 3.09
C GLY A 83 19.50 -10.99 4.28
N GLY A 84 18.24 -10.74 4.59
CA GLY A 84 17.52 -11.42 5.67
C GLY A 84 17.22 -12.89 5.34
N LYS A 85 17.20 -13.73 6.38
CA LYS A 85 16.75 -15.12 6.25
C LYS A 85 15.26 -15.17 5.96
N ILE A 86 14.88 -16.01 5.00
CA ILE A 86 13.49 -16.25 4.66
C ILE A 86 13.05 -17.56 5.26
N GLU A 87 12.01 -17.47 6.03
CA GLU A 87 11.23 -18.62 6.50
C GLU A 87 9.88 -18.59 5.80
N LYS A 88 9.42 -19.71 5.29
CA LYS A 88 8.09 -19.81 4.69
C LYS A 88 7.03 -19.43 5.72
N LYS A 89 6.20 -18.45 5.41
CA LYS A 89 5.06 -18.02 6.23
C LYS A 89 3.76 -18.25 5.45
N LYS A 90 2.70 -18.56 6.16
CA LYS A 90 1.38 -18.78 5.53
C LYS A 90 0.75 -17.47 5.05
N ASP A 91 1.09 -16.37 5.70
CA ASP A 91 0.52 -15.03 5.49
C ASP A 91 1.52 -14.05 4.85
N CYS A 92 2.64 -14.54 4.25
CA CYS A 92 3.62 -13.67 3.61
C CYS A 92 4.24 -14.28 2.36
N LEU A 93 4.20 -13.53 1.26
CA LEU A 93 4.92 -13.80 0.02
C LEU A 93 6.20 -12.94 -0.01
N PHE A 94 7.37 -13.59 -0.14
CA PHE A 94 8.66 -12.91 -0.18
C PHE A 94 9.14 -12.74 -1.62
N ILE A 95 9.32 -11.50 -2.05
CA ILE A 95 9.81 -11.12 -3.39
C ILE A 95 11.31 -10.82 -3.34
N GLY A 96 11.99 -11.00 -4.47
CA GLY A 96 13.43 -10.82 -4.60
C GLY A 96 13.91 -9.40 -4.37
N SER A 97 13.19 -8.42 -4.91
CA SER A 97 13.59 -7.01 -4.86
C SER A 97 12.43 -6.07 -5.20
N PRO A 98 12.40 -4.84 -4.65
CA PRO A 98 11.47 -3.78 -5.07
C PRO A 98 11.65 -3.37 -6.56
N LYS A 99 12.78 -3.72 -7.17
CA LYS A 99 13.04 -3.48 -8.60
C LYS A 99 12.20 -4.39 -9.50
N ASN A 100 11.80 -5.56 -9.00
CA ASN A 100 11.09 -6.56 -9.80
C ASN A 100 9.57 -6.33 -9.78
N LEU A 101 9.10 -5.39 -10.60
CA LEU A 101 7.69 -5.00 -10.68
C LEU A 101 6.78 -6.13 -11.14
N SER A 102 7.28 -7.04 -11.97
CA SER A 102 6.53 -8.21 -12.44
C SER A 102 6.22 -9.18 -11.30
N ASP A 103 7.21 -9.50 -10.46
CA ASP A 103 7.01 -10.38 -9.31
C ASP A 103 6.06 -9.75 -8.27
N ILE A 104 6.18 -8.42 -8.06
CA ILE A 104 5.25 -7.67 -7.21
C ILE A 104 3.83 -7.82 -7.75
N SER A 105 3.63 -7.62 -9.06
CA SER A 105 2.32 -7.73 -9.70
C SER A 105 1.71 -9.13 -9.58
N VAL A 106 2.49 -10.17 -9.89
CA VAL A 106 2.04 -11.57 -9.78
C VAL A 106 1.70 -11.94 -8.34
N SER A 107 2.51 -11.49 -7.37
CA SER A 107 2.23 -11.75 -5.95
C SER A 107 0.99 -11.03 -5.45
N MET A 108 0.70 -9.82 -5.97
CA MET A 108 -0.55 -9.12 -5.66
C MET A 108 -1.77 -9.87 -6.24
N ASP A 109 -1.68 -10.36 -7.50
CA ASP A 109 -2.75 -11.18 -8.09
C ASP A 109 -3.04 -12.42 -7.22
N GLN A 110 -2.00 -13.15 -6.83
CA GLN A 110 -2.14 -14.36 -5.98
C GLN A 110 -2.77 -14.01 -4.63
N ALA A 111 -2.23 -13.01 -3.92
CA ALA A 111 -2.71 -12.64 -2.60
C ALA A 111 -4.17 -12.13 -2.62
N ILE A 112 -4.56 -11.36 -3.62
CA ILE A 112 -5.94 -10.87 -3.77
C ILE A 112 -6.92 -12.02 -4.06
N MET A 113 -6.51 -13.01 -4.84
CA MET A 113 -7.32 -14.19 -5.15
C MET A 113 -7.52 -15.11 -3.94
N GLU A 114 -6.55 -15.18 -3.03
CA GLU A 114 -6.65 -15.97 -1.79
C GLU A 114 -7.67 -15.39 -0.79
N ILE A 115 -8.06 -14.13 -0.91
CA ILE A 115 -9.06 -13.50 -0.05
C ILE A 115 -10.46 -13.73 -0.62
N PRO A 116 -11.32 -14.57 0.02
CA PRO A 116 -12.60 -14.96 -0.56
C PRO A 116 -13.69 -13.88 -0.50
N THR A 117 -13.51 -12.87 0.35
CA THR A 117 -14.50 -11.80 0.53
C THR A 117 -14.53 -10.84 -0.65
N LYS A 118 -15.71 -10.28 -0.95
CA LYS A 118 -15.86 -9.22 -1.96
C LYS A 118 -15.23 -7.91 -1.49
N ASP A 119 -15.47 -7.54 -0.22
CA ASP A 119 -14.88 -6.34 0.40
C ASP A 119 -13.47 -6.68 0.88
N LYS A 120 -12.47 -6.05 0.28
CA LYS A 120 -11.07 -6.26 0.59
C LYS A 120 -10.24 -5.03 0.22
N PHE A 121 -9.06 -4.89 0.82
CA PHE A 121 -8.15 -3.78 0.51
C PHE A 121 -6.83 -4.26 -0.11
N LEU A 122 -6.17 -3.34 -0.82
CA LEU A 122 -4.76 -3.43 -1.19
C LEU A 122 -4.06 -2.14 -0.75
N PHE A 123 -3.05 -2.29 0.09
CA PHE A 123 -2.25 -1.19 0.62
C PHE A 123 -0.81 -1.30 0.11
N PHE A 124 -0.37 -0.32 -0.69
CA PHE A 124 0.94 -0.30 -1.34
C PHE A 124 1.89 0.69 -0.63
N ASP A 125 2.88 0.17 0.08
CA ASP A 125 3.80 0.92 0.95
C ASP A 125 5.27 0.74 0.51
N SER A 126 5.84 1.66 -0.25
CA SER A 126 5.35 2.93 -0.76
C SER A 126 5.90 3.24 -2.15
N LEU A 127 5.21 4.14 -2.85
CA LEU A 127 5.65 4.70 -4.13
C LEU A 127 7.03 5.35 -4.01
N SER A 128 7.26 6.13 -2.96
CA SER A 128 8.55 6.81 -2.74
C SER A 128 9.72 5.85 -2.59
N THR A 129 9.49 4.64 -2.06
CA THR A 129 10.53 3.59 -2.03
C THR A 129 10.72 2.99 -3.41
N LEU A 130 9.64 2.79 -4.17
CA LEU A 130 9.73 2.26 -5.52
C LEU A 130 10.61 3.14 -6.42
N LEU A 131 10.55 4.47 -6.25
CA LEU A 131 11.37 5.47 -6.94
C LEU A 131 12.87 5.40 -6.60
N LEU A 132 13.27 4.74 -5.51
CA LEU A 132 14.69 4.50 -5.20
C LEU A 132 15.28 3.38 -6.06
N TYR A 133 14.43 2.50 -6.60
CA TYR A 133 14.84 1.31 -7.33
C TYR A 133 14.53 1.37 -8.83
N ASN A 134 13.67 2.29 -9.26
CA ASN A 134 13.15 2.36 -10.61
C ASN A 134 13.05 3.81 -11.10
N ASP A 135 13.20 4.00 -12.40
CA ASP A 135 13.03 5.32 -13.03
C ASP A 135 11.60 5.83 -12.92
N VAL A 136 11.44 7.15 -12.82
CA VAL A 136 10.16 7.85 -12.67
C VAL A 136 9.13 7.41 -13.72
N LYS A 137 9.53 7.31 -15.00
CA LYS A 137 8.65 6.88 -16.09
C LYS A 137 8.18 5.42 -15.93
N VAL A 138 9.05 4.55 -15.42
CA VAL A 138 8.70 3.15 -15.14
C VAL A 138 7.69 3.08 -14.00
N VAL A 139 7.91 3.86 -12.94
CA VAL A 139 7.00 3.94 -11.80
C VAL A 139 5.65 4.50 -12.20
N ALA A 140 5.59 5.56 -13.03
CA ALA A 140 4.34 6.12 -13.53
C ALA A 140 3.52 5.07 -14.32
N LYS A 141 4.16 4.34 -15.24
CA LYS A 141 3.52 3.24 -15.98
C LYS A 141 3.03 2.13 -15.05
N PHE A 142 3.82 1.76 -14.04
CA PHE A 142 3.43 0.76 -13.07
C PHE A 142 2.21 1.19 -12.24
N VAL A 143 2.16 2.44 -11.78
CA VAL A 143 1.01 2.96 -11.02
C VAL A 143 -0.25 3.03 -11.88
N HIS A 144 -0.12 3.45 -13.15
CA HIS A 144 -1.23 3.40 -14.11
C HIS A 144 -1.78 1.96 -14.25
N PHE A 145 -0.91 0.99 -14.46
CA PHE A 145 -1.27 -0.43 -14.52
C PHE A 145 -1.90 -0.91 -13.20
N LEU A 146 -1.28 -0.59 -12.04
CA LEU A 146 -1.75 -0.99 -10.72
C LEU A 146 -3.15 -0.41 -10.42
N SER A 147 -3.40 0.85 -10.77
CA SER A 147 -4.72 1.46 -10.60
C SER A 147 -5.80 0.74 -11.40
N GLY A 148 -5.48 0.33 -12.63
CA GLY A 148 -6.36 -0.52 -13.44
C GLY A 148 -6.64 -1.88 -12.79
N LYS A 149 -5.61 -2.54 -12.27
CA LYS A 149 -5.75 -3.80 -11.54
C LYS A 149 -6.63 -3.65 -10.29
N MET A 150 -6.40 -2.61 -9.48
CA MET A 150 -7.21 -2.33 -8.28
C MET A 150 -8.71 -2.21 -8.61
N ARG A 151 -9.05 -1.57 -9.75
CA ARG A 151 -10.44 -1.46 -10.23
C ARG A 151 -11.00 -2.82 -10.66
N VAL A 152 -10.21 -3.61 -11.40
CA VAL A 152 -10.62 -4.97 -11.82
C VAL A 152 -10.86 -5.88 -10.61
N TRP A 153 -10.00 -5.79 -9.59
CA TRP A 153 -10.15 -6.54 -8.34
C TRP A 153 -11.26 -5.99 -7.43
N LYS A 154 -11.79 -4.79 -7.72
CA LYS A 154 -12.81 -4.10 -6.91
C LYS A 154 -12.40 -3.94 -5.45
N VAL A 155 -11.16 -3.52 -5.24
CA VAL A 155 -10.59 -3.34 -3.90
C VAL A 155 -10.66 -1.90 -3.42
N LYS A 156 -10.53 -1.70 -2.11
CA LYS A 156 -10.15 -0.43 -1.50
C LYS A 156 -8.64 -0.27 -1.66
N GLY A 157 -8.22 0.31 -2.81
CA GLY A 157 -6.82 0.49 -3.16
C GLY A 157 -6.23 1.75 -2.53
N ILE A 158 -5.08 1.64 -1.87
CA ILE A 158 -4.37 2.76 -1.26
C ILE A 158 -2.90 2.69 -1.65
N ILE A 159 -2.42 3.73 -2.31
CA ILE A 159 -1.02 3.89 -2.70
C ILE A 159 -0.43 5.01 -1.85
N ILE A 160 0.57 4.70 -1.05
CA ILE A 160 1.24 5.67 -0.18
C ILE A 160 2.42 6.29 -0.90
N SER A 161 2.53 7.62 -0.80
CA SER A 161 3.70 8.38 -1.21
C SER A 161 4.11 9.37 -0.13
N LEU A 162 5.41 9.56 0.07
CA LEU A 162 5.92 10.65 0.90
C LEU A 162 5.75 11.97 0.16
N ARG A 163 5.43 13.02 0.92
CA ARG A 163 5.41 14.39 0.40
C ARG A 163 6.85 14.89 0.21
N ARG A 164 7.29 14.98 -1.04
CA ARG A 164 8.58 15.54 -1.43
C ARG A 164 8.37 16.60 -2.52
N LYS A 165 9.17 17.66 -2.49
CA LYS A 165 9.05 18.75 -3.48
C LYS A 165 9.43 18.28 -4.88
N GLU A 166 10.46 17.45 -4.98
CA GLU A 166 10.97 16.86 -6.21
C GLU A 166 9.98 15.92 -6.92
N ASP A 167 9.03 15.34 -6.18
CA ASP A 167 8.06 14.39 -6.73
C ASP A 167 6.74 15.09 -7.15
N LYS A 168 6.64 16.42 -7.08
CA LYS A 168 5.39 17.15 -7.29
C LYS A 168 4.74 16.85 -8.63
N ASP A 169 5.50 16.97 -9.72
CA ASP A 169 4.99 16.76 -11.07
C ASP A 169 4.53 15.31 -11.29
N LEU A 170 5.29 14.36 -10.76
CA LEU A 170 4.89 12.94 -10.77
C LEU A 170 3.59 12.72 -9.99
N ILE A 171 3.45 13.29 -8.80
CA ILE A 171 2.24 13.15 -7.98
C ILE A 171 1.01 13.73 -8.69
N GLU A 172 1.16 14.87 -9.39
CA GLU A 172 0.10 15.47 -10.20
C GLU A 172 -0.29 14.55 -11.38
N GLU A 173 0.68 13.94 -12.05
CA GLU A 173 0.42 12.93 -13.10
C GLU A 173 -0.31 11.72 -12.52
N LEU A 174 0.18 11.15 -11.42
CA LEU A 174 -0.41 9.94 -10.80
C LEU A 174 -1.80 10.18 -10.21
N GLU A 175 -2.12 11.41 -9.78
CA GLU A 175 -3.45 11.78 -9.34
C GLU A 175 -4.50 11.53 -10.41
N THR A 176 -4.14 11.68 -11.70
CA THR A 176 -5.07 11.42 -12.82
C THR A 176 -5.47 9.96 -12.97
N PHE A 177 -4.69 9.02 -12.41
CA PHE A 177 -4.99 7.59 -12.43
C PHE A 177 -5.77 7.12 -11.20
N CYS A 178 -5.98 7.98 -10.23
CA CYS A 178 -6.62 7.66 -8.95
C CYS A 178 -7.99 8.33 -8.84
N ASP A 179 -8.89 7.73 -8.05
CA ASP A 179 -10.23 8.28 -7.82
C ASP A 179 -10.22 9.36 -6.72
N VAL A 180 -9.27 9.25 -5.79
CA VAL A 180 -9.15 10.17 -4.64
C VAL A 180 -7.69 10.47 -4.34
N LYS A 181 -7.39 11.76 -4.14
CA LYS A 181 -6.12 12.18 -3.51
C LYS A 181 -6.36 12.57 -2.04
N LEU A 182 -5.52 12.03 -1.18
CA LEU A 182 -5.49 12.31 0.25
C LEU A 182 -4.21 13.06 0.60
N ASP A 183 -4.33 14.25 1.14
CA ASP A 183 -3.23 15.05 1.70
C ASP A 183 -3.21 14.90 3.23
N LEU A 184 -2.21 14.15 3.76
CA LEU A 184 -2.15 13.67 5.15
C LEU A 184 -0.91 14.14 5.91
#